data_9856b2191d4765d7a0f898b7d114f010
#
_entry.id   9856b2191d4765d7a0f898b7d114f010
#
_cell.length_a   1.000
_cell.length_b   1.000
_cell.length_c   1.000
_cell.angle_alpha   90.00
_cell.angle_beta   90.00
_cell.angle_gamma   90.00
#
_symmetry.space_group_name_H-M   'P 1'
#
loop_
_entity.id
_entity.type
_entity.pdbx_description
1 polymer ?
#
loop_
_entity_poly.entity_id
_entity_poly.type
_entity_poly.pdbx_seq_one_letter_code
_entity_poly.pdbx_strand_id
1 'polypeptide(L)'
;MTTTPSASDRFTFGLWTVGWTGNDPFGVPTRSALDPIEAVHKLAELGAYGVTFHDNDLVPFDATASERGQILKNFTTALAETGLKVPMVTTNLFSHPVFKDGGFTSNDRSVRRFALRKVLRNLDLAAELGAKTFVMWGGREGAEYDGSKDLAAAFDRMKEGVDTAAGYIKEQGYNLRIALEPKPNEPRGDIFLPTVGHALAFIAQLEHGDIVGLNPETGHEQMAGLNFTHGIAQALWAGKLFHIDLNGQKSIKYDQDLVFGHGDLTSAFFTVDLLENGFPNGGPTYDGPRHFDYKPSRTEGYDGVWA
;
A
#
# COMPACT_ATOMS: atom_id res chain seq x y z
N MET A 1 29.95 -0.17 -11.00
CA MET A 1 28.49 -0.40 -10.81
C MET A 1 27.80 0.78 -11.44
N THR A 2 26.84 0.56 -12.33
CA THR A 2 26.00 1.64 -12.85
C THR A 2 25.02 2.05 -11.74
N THR A 3 24.85 3.35 -11.53
CA THR A 3 23.86 3.90 -10.58
C THR A 3 22.50 4.09 -11.24
N THR A 4 22.35 3.68 -12.48
CA THR A 4 21.09 3.80 -13.22
C THR A 4 20.22 2.56 -12.92
N PRO A 5 19.01 2.72 -12.40
CA PRO A 5 18.11 1.63 -12.12
C PRO A 5 17.70 0.89 -13.41
N SER A 6 17.34 -0.37 -13.25
CA SER A 6 16.86 -1.23 -14.33
C SER A 6 15.70 -2.11 -13.82
N ALA A 7 14.96 -2.71 -14.72
CA ALA A 7 13.86 -3.61 -14.36
C ALA A 7 14.30 -4.80 -13.48
N SER A 8 15.60 -5.17 -13.48
CA SER A 8 16.14 -6.22 -12.62
C SER A 8 16.16 -5.82 -11.13
N ASP A 9 16.19 -4.54 -10.82
CA ASP A 9 16.17 -4.03 -9.45
C ASP A 9 14.77 -4.12 -8.83
N ARG A 10 13.76 -4.41 -9.66
CA ARG A 10 12.35 -4.56 -9.29
C ARG A 10 11.77 -3.37 -8.53
N PHE A 11 12.17 -2.16 -8.90
CA PHE A 11 11.61 -0.93 -8.34
C PHE A 11 10.21 -0.68 -8.87
N THR A 12 9.28 -0.40 -7.97
CA THR A 12 7.88 -0.12 -8.30
C THR A 12 7.40 1.14 -7.60
N PHE A 13 6.44 1.81 -8.22
CA PHE A 13 5.94 3.11 -7.76
C PHE A 13 4.42 3.15 -7.83
N GLY A 14 3.81 3.77 -6.82
CA GLY A 14 2.37 4.02 -6.80
C GLY A 14 1.96 5.17 -7.73
N LEU A 15 0.84 5.02 -8.43
CA LEU A 15 0.25 6.15 -9.17
C LEU A 15 -0.08 7.32 -8.23
N TRP A 16 -0.48 7.02 -6.98
CA TRP A 16 -0.70 8.03 -5.93
C TRP A 16 0.57 8.77 -5.52
N THR A 17 1.72 8.15 -5.70
CA THR A 17 3.04 8.70 -5.41
C THR A 17 3.46 9.67 -6.51
N VAL A 18 3.67 9.15 -7.72
CA VAL A 18 4.16 9.96 -8.86
C VAL A 18 3.12 10.95 -9.36
N GLY A 19 1.84 10.64 -9.21
CA GLY A 19 0.71 11.50 -9.56
C GLY A 19 0.24 12.43 -8.43
N TRP A 20 0.90 12.42 -7.26
CA TRP A 20 0.46 13.28 -6.17
C TRP A 20 0.54 14.76 -6.55
N THR A 21 -0.58 15.45 -6.41
CA THR A 21 -0.75 16.83 -6.89
C THR A 21 -0.19 17.89 -5.93
N GLY A 22 0.40 17.49 -4.82
CA GLY A 22 0.96 18.42 -3.83
C GLY A 22 -0.08 19.07 -2.91
N ASN A 23 -1.28 18.51 -2.81
CA ASN A 23 -2.27 18.95 -1.83
C ASN A 23 -1.96 18.39 -0.43
N ASP A 24 -2.33 19.12 0.59
CA ASP A 24 -2.25 18.72 1.99
C ASP A 24 -3.52 19.17 2.75
N PRO A 25 -3.70 18.83 4.03
CA PRO A 25 -4.88 19.26 4.80
C PRO A 25 -5.09 20.77 4.87
N PHE A 26 -4.08 21.56 4.55
CA PHE A 26 -4.08 23.04 4.68
C PHE A 26 -3.94 23.76 3.33
N GLY A 27 -3.71 23.04 2.24
CA GLY A 27 -3.43 23.66 0.94
C GLY A 27 -3.97 22.90 -0.27
N VAL A 28 -4.36 23.67 -1.27
CA VAL A 28 -4.81 23.15 -2.57
C VAL A 28 -3.65 22.54 -3.37
N PRO A 29 -3.93 21.74 -4.43
CA PRO A 29 -2.90 21.23 -5.34
C PRO A 29 -1.96 22.29 -5.87
N THR A 30 -0.67 21.95 -5.98
CA THR A 30 0.38 22.80 -6.59
C THR A 30 0.84 22.26 -7.94
N ARG A 31 0.44 21.03 -8.28
CA ARG A 31 0.64 20.40 -9.58
C ARG A 31 -0.71 20.01 -10.20
N SER A 32 -0.79 19.96 -11.52
CA SER A 32 -1.94 19.36 -12.23
C SER A 32 -2.00 17.86 -11.96
N ALA A 33 -3.18 17.26 -12.12
CA ALA A 33 -3.28 15.80 -12.11
C ALA A 33 -2.46 15.22 -13.29
N LEU A 34 -1.71 14.16 -13.02
CA LEU A 34 -0.98 13.41 -14.03
C LEU A 34 -1.90 12.33 -14.61
N ASP A 35 -1.87 12.17 -15.93
CA ASP A 35 -2.56 11.07 -16.59
C ASP A 35 -1.89 9.73 -16.23
N PRO A 36 -2.64 8.70 -15.76
CA PRO A 36 -2.08 7.40 -15.41
C PRO A 36 -1.32 6.71 -16.55
N ILE A 37 -1.73 6.93 -17.80
CA ILE A 37 -1.07 6.35 -18.98
C ILE A 37 0.28 7.04 -19.21
N GLU A 38 0.32 8.36 -19.09
CA GLU A 38 1.57 9.14 -19.15
C GLU A 38 2.55 8.70 -18.05
N ALA A 39 2.04 8.47 -16.81
CA ALA A 39 2.85 7.96 -15.71
C ALA A 39 3.45 6.58 -16.02
N VAL A 40 2.69 5.66 -16.61
CA VAL A 40 3.17 4.33 -17.03
C VAL A 40 4.32 4.47 -18.04
N HIS A 41 4.16 5.27 -19.07
CA HIS A 41 5.23 5.47 -20.06
C HIS A 41 6.48 6.09 -19.44
N LYS A 42 6.29 7.09 -18.57
CA LYS A 42 7.43 7.76 -17.91
C LYS A 42 8.19 6.84 -16.96
N LEU A 43 7.48 6.04 -16.16
CA LEU A 43 8.12 5.04 -15.30
C LEU A 43 8.91 4.00 -16.11
N ALA A 44 8.40 3.59 -17.26
CA ALA A 44 9.11 2.67 -18.16
C ALA A 44 10.41 3.30 -18.72
N GLU A 45 10.36 4.56 -19.14
CA GLU A 45 11.55 5.32 -19.59
C GLU A 45 12.65 5.38 -18.51
N LEU A 46 12.24 5.49 -17.23
CA LEU A 46 13.13 5.56 -16.08
C LEU A 46 13.64 4.19 -15.63
N GLY A 47 13.21 3.09 -16.26
CA GLY A 47 13.67 1.74 -15.95
C GLY A 47 12.94 1.08 -14.77
N ALA A 48 11.77 1.56 -14.38
CA ALA A 48 10.96 0.92 -13.36
C ALA A 48 10.57 -0.51 -13.78
N TYR A 49 10.43 -1.40 -12.81
CA TYR A 49 9.90 -2.75 -13.02
C TYR A 49 8.38 -2.76 -13.14
N GLY A 50 7.71 -1.91 -12.38
CA GLY A 50 6.27 -1.93 -12.35
C GLY A 50 5.62 -0.69 -11.73
N VAL A 51 4.31 -0.65 -11.88
CA VAL A 51 3.42 0.38 -11.34
C VAL A 51 2.38 -0.28 -10.44
N THR A 52 1.98 0.43 -9.40
CA THR A 52 0.95 0.02 -8.44
C THR A 52 -0.11 1.13 -8.33
N PHE A 53 -1.29 0.81 -7.83
CA PHE A 53 -2.35 1.82 -7.74
C PHE A 53 -3.43 1.43 -6.73
N HIS A 54 -4.08 2.45 -6.14
CA HIS A 54 -5.43 2.30 -5.62
C HIS A 54 -6.41 2.31 -6.79
N ASP A 55 -7.48 1.60 -6.67
CA ASP A 55 -8.50 1.59 -7.71
C ASP A 55 -8.94 3.00 -8.17
N ASN A 56 -8.99 3.97 -7.25
CA ASN A 56 -9.39 5.34 -7.55
C ASN A 56 -8.29 6.20 -8.21
N ASP A 57 -7.03 5.78 -8.16
CA ASP A 57 -5.94 6.46 -8.87
C ASP A 57 -6.06 6.23 -10.39
N LEU A 58 -6.67 5.11 -10.76
CA LEU A 58 -6.86 4.71 -12.15
C LEU A 58 -8.29 4.97 -12.63
N VAL A 59 -9.30 4.59 -11.85
CA VAL A 59 -10.71 4.68 -12.21
C VAL A 59 -11.45 5.61 -11.25
N PRO A 60 -12.00 6.74 -11.70
CA PRO A 60 -12.78 7.63 -10.84
C PRO A 60 -13.87 6.90 -10.06
N PHE A 61 -14.13 7.36 -8.84
CA PHE A 61 -15.08 6.70 -7.92
C PHE A 61 -16.51 6.57 -8.50
N ASP A 62 -16.92 7.54 -9.29
CA ASP A 62 -18.25 7.65 -9.91
C ASP A 62 -18.29 7.19 -11.37
N ALA A 63 -17.19 6.61 -11.88
CA ALA A 63 -17.12 6.13 -13.26
C ALA A 63 -18.18 5.07 -13.55
N THR A 64 -18.86 5.23 -14.70
CA THR A 64 -19.77 4.22 -15.22
C THR A 64 -19.02 2.93 -15.62
N ALA A 65 -19.73 1.83 -15.78
CA ALA A 65 -19.13 0.57 -16.24
C ALA A 65 -18.44 0.70 -17.61
N SER A 66 -18.98 1.52 -18.51
CA SER A 66 -18.40 1.78 -19.83
C SER A 66 -17.09 2.57 -19.74
N GLU A 67 -17.07 3.65 -18.95
CA GLU A 67 -15.88 4.46 -18.71
C GLU A 67 -14.79 3.63 -18.04
N ARG A 68 -15.14 2.87 -17.00
CA ARG A 68 -14.21 1.93 -16.35
C ARG A 68 -13.61 0.96 -17.37
N GLY A 69 -14.43 0.35 -18.21
CA GLY A 69 -13.96 -0.58 -19.23
C GLY A 69 -12.98 0.07 -20.21
N GLN A 70 -13.24 1.29 -20.64
CA GLN A 70 -12.34 2.01 -21.55
C GLN A 70 -11.02 2.40 -20.87
N ILE A 71 -11.07 2.88 -19.61
CA ILE A 71 -9.88 3.22 -18.84
C ILE A 71 -8.99 1.99 -18.65
N LEU A 72 -9.56 0.87 -18.23
CA LEU A 72 -8.80 -0.37 -18.04
C LEU A 72 -8.19 -0.89 -19.34
N LYS A 73 -8.92 -0.78 -20.46
CA LYS A 73 -8.38 -1.14 -21.77
C LYS A 73 -7.19 -0.28 -22.15
N ASN A 74 -7.26 1.03 -21.96
CA ASN A 74 -6.14 1.94 -22.24
C ASN A 74 -4.94 1.62 -21.36
N PHE A 75 -5.18 1.40 -20.08
CA PHE A 75 -4.13 1.04 -19.10
C PHE A 75 -3.43 -0.28 -19.47
N THR A 76 -4.20 -1.32 -19.76
CA THR A 76 -3.62 -2.62 -20.19
C THR A 76 -2.86 -2.52 -21.50
N THR A 77 -3.29 -1.65 -22.42
CA THR A 77 -2.55 -1.36 -23.66
C THR A 77 -1.19 -0.73 -23.34
N ALA A 78 -1.15 0.31 -22.48
CA ALA A 78 0.09 0.96 -22.08
C ALA A 78 1.05 -0.02 -21.35
N LEU A 79 0.52 -0.90 -20.50
CA LEU A 79 1.33 -1.95 -19.87
C LEU A 79 1.93 -2.92 -20.91
N ALA A 80 1.16 -3.30 -21.94
CA ALA A 80 1.65 -4.17 -23.01
C ALA A 80 2.73 -3.50 -23.86
N GLU A 81 2.59 -2.19 -24.14
CA GLU A 81 3.56 -1.40 -24.91
C GLU A 81 4.88 -1.20 -24.15
N THR A 82 4.80 -0.97 -22.84
CA THR A 82 5.97 -0.64 -21.99
C THR A 82 6.63 -1.87 -21.37
N GLY A 83 5.89 -2.96 -21.22
CA GLY A 83 6.34 -4.15 -20.50
C GLY A 83 6.30 -4.03 -18.98
N LEU A 84 5.86 -2.90 -18.43
CA LEU A 84 5.69 -2.72 -16.98
C LEU A 84 4.73 -3.76 -16.40
N LYS A 85 5.01 -4.17 -15.16
CA LYS A 85 4.18 -5.12 -14.42
C LYS A 85 3.29 -4.39 -13.43
N VAL A 86 2.24 -5.07 -12.98
CA VAL A 86 1.41 -4.65 -11.85
C VAL A 86 1.60 -5.68 -10.72
N PRO A 87 2.63 -5.57 -9.90
CA PRO A 87 2.90 -6.58 -8.87
C PRO A 87 1.97 -6.49 -7.68
N MET A 88 1.38 -5.30 -7.43
CA MET A 88 0.48 -5.03 -6.32
C MET A 88 -0.65 -4.10 -6.75
N VAL A 89 -1.83 -4.35 -6.18
CA VAL A 89 -3.01 -3.48 -6.27
C VAL A 89 -3.54 -3.25 -4.86
N THR A 90 -4.13 -2.10 -4.61
CA THR A 90 -4.81 -1.79 -3.35
C THR A 90 -6.18 -1.14 -3.60
N THR A 91 -6.97 -0.97 -2.56
CA THR A 91 -8.31 -0.37 -2.64
C THR A 91 -8.41 0.85 -1.76
N ASN A 92 -8.82 1.97 -2.34
CA ASN A 92 -9.10 3.17 -1.58
C ASN A 92 -10.40 3.05 -0.77
N LEU A 93 -10.27 2.83 0.54
CA LEU A 93 -11.36 2.82 1.52
C LEU A 93 -11.25 4.00 2.51
N PHE A 94 -10.65 5.12 2.09
CA PHE A 94 -10.33 6.21 3.01
C PHE A 94 -10.63 7.62 2.48
N SER A 95 -10.45 7.91 1.20
CA SER A 95 -10.57 9.28 0.67
C SER A 95 -12.02 9.75 0.51
N HIS A 96 -12.93 8.87 0.08
CA HIS A 96 -14.33 9.24 -0.13
C HIS A 96 -15.07 9.41 1.21
N PRO A 97 -15.91 10.45 1.39
CA PRO A 97 -16.62 10.73 2.64
C PRO A 97 -17.47 9.57 3.19
N VAL A 98 -17.87 8.60 2.36
CA VAL A 98 -18.58 7.41 2.81
C VAL A 98 -17.78 6.60 3.83
N PHE A 99 -16.45 6.63 3.74
CA PHE A 99 -15.53 5.91 4.62
C PHE A 99 -15.04 6.73 5.83
N LYS A 100 -15.68 7.86 6.14
CA LYS A 100 -15.28 8.75 7.24
C LYS A 100 -15.11 8.04 8.59
N ASP A 101 -15.81 6.93 8.81
CA ASP A 101 -15.77 6.12 10.03
C ASP A 101 -15.18 4.72 9.80
N GLY A 102 -14.37 4.55 8.76
CA GLY A 102 -13.79 3.27 8.35
C GLY A 102 -14.57 2.60 7.22
N GLY A 103 -13.92 1.63 6.61
CA GLY A 103 -14.53 0.70 5.65
C GLY A 103 -15.09 -0.52 6.38
N PHE A 104 -14.21 -1.42 6.82
CA PHE A 104 -14.60 -2.66 7.51
C PHE A 104 -15.06 -2.44 8.95
N THR A 105 -14.49 -1.46 9.66
CA THR A 105 -14.82 -1.20 11.07
C THR A 105 -15.91 -0.14 11.26
N SER A 106 -16.46 0.41 10.18
CA SER A 106 -17.53 1.40 10.26
C SER A 106 -18.71 0.91 11.15
N ASN A 107 -19.26 1.81 11.95
CA ASN A 107 -20.48 1.51 12.72
C ASN A 107 -21.68 1.26 11.81
N ASP A 108 -21.68 1.81 10.59
CA ASP A 108 -22.74 1.57 9.58
C ASP A 108 -22.50 0.29 8.79
N ARG A 109 -23.40 -0.68 8.93
CA ARG A 109 -23.36 -1.95 8.20
C ARG A 109 -23.41 -1.77 6.69
N SER A 110 -24.10 -0.75 6.18
CA SER A 110 -24.21 -0.51 4.74
C SER A 110 -22.86 -0.10 4.14
N VAL A 111 -22.08 0.69 4.89
CA VAL A 111 -20.72 1.09 4.54
C VAL A 111 -19.79 -0.13 4.52
N ARG A 112 -19.86 -0.99 5.54
CA ARG A 112 -19.05 -2.23 5.58
C ARG A 112 -19.31 -3.14 4.37
N ARG A 113 -20.59 -3.32 4.01
CA ARG A 113 -20.98 -4.11 2.82
C ARG A 113 -20.53 -3.45 1.52
N PHE A 114 -20.54 -2.13 1.44
CA PHE A 114 -20.04 -1.39 0.29
C PHE A 114 -18.53 -1.53 0.16
N ALA A 115 -17.78 -1.34 1.26
CA ALA A 115 -16.34 -1.55 1.31
C ALA A 115 -15.95 -2.96 0.83
N LEU A 116 -16.60 -3.98 1.37
CA LEU A 116 -16.34 -5.37 0.97
C LEU A 116 -16.56 -5.61 -0.53
N ARG A 117 -17.70 -5.15 -1.09
CA ARG A 117 -17.96 -5.28 -2.54
C ARG A 117 -16.91 -4.56 -3.38
N LYS A 118 -16.42 -3.39 -2.90
CA LYS A 118 -15.35 -2.64 -3.58
C LYS A 118 -14.05 -3.43 -3.57
N VAL A 119 -13.69 -4.03 -2.44
CA VAL A 119 -12.51 -4.89 -2.30
C VAL A 119 -12.60 -6.11 -3.23
N LEU A 120 -13.71 -6.87 -3.20
CA LEU A 120 -13.86 -8.07 -4.04
C LEU A 120 -13.71 -7.74 -5.53
N ARG A 121 -14.33 -6.66 -6.00
CA ARG A 121 -14.17 -6.20 -7.40
C ARG A 121 -12.72 -5.87 -7.76
N ASN A 122 -11.95 -5.36 -6.81
CA ASN A 122 -10.55 -5.04 -7.04
C ASN A 122 -9.63 -6.25 -6.90
N LEU A 123 -10.01 -7.26 -6.13
CA LEU A 123 -9.33 -8.57 -6.16
C LEU A 123 -9.46 -9.21 -7.55
N ASP A 124 -10.65 -9.13 -8.19
CA ASP A 124 -10.83 -9.59 -9.56
C ASP A 124 -9.88 -8.85 -10.52
N LEU A 125 -9.82 -7.52 -10.43
CA LEU A 125 -8.93 -6.70 -11.24
C LEU A 125 -7.44 -7.02 -10.97
N ALA A 126 -7.05 -7.20 -9.73
CA ALA A 126 -5.69 -7.55 -9.36
C ALA A 126 -5.28 -8.92 -9.97
N ALA A 127 -6.18 -9.90 -9.93
CA ALA A 127 -5.97 -11.20 -10.54
C ALA A 127 -5.87 -11.11 -12.08
N GLU A 128 -6.74 -10.31 -12.71
CA GLU A 128 -6.74 -10.05 -14.16
C GLU A 128 -5.42 -9.42 -14.63
N LEU A 129 -4.88 -8.47 -13.86
CA LEU A 129 -3.61 -7.80 -14.15
C LEU A 129 -2.37 -8.63 -13.76
N GLY A 130 -2.56 -9.80 -13.16
CA GLY A 130 -1.47 -10.70 -12.76
C GLY A 130 -0.72 -10.29 -11.50
N ALA A 131 -1.31 -9.41 -10.69
CA ALA A 131 -0.76 -9.03 -9.39
C ALA A 131 -0.56 -10.27 -8.49
N LYS A 132 0.42 -10.17 -7.59
CA LYS A 132 0.72 -11.23 -6.62
C LYS A 132 0.33 -10.83 -5.20
N THR A 133 0.22 -9.55 -4.94
CA THR A 133 -0.11 -9.00 -3.63
C THR A 133 -1.25 -8.00 -3.75
N PHE A 134 -2.18 -8.09 -2.83
CA PHE A 134 -3.23 -7.11 -2.64
C PHE A 134 -3.01 -6.45 -1.28
N VAL A 135 -2.65 -5.17 -1.29
CA VAL A 135 -2.41 -4.42 -0.05
C VAL A 135 -3.72 -3.91 0.51
N MET A 136 -3.86 -3.97 1.82
CA MET A 136 -4.95 -3.39 2.58
C MET A 136 -4.39 -2.40 3.60
N TRP A 137 -4.45 -1.12 3.27
CA TRP A 137 -4.15 -0.04 4.19
C TRP A 137 -5.42 0.40 4.93
N GLY A 138 -5.35 0.35 6.25
CA GLY A 138 -6.47 0.64 7.13
C GLY A 138 -6.55 2.09 7.60
N GLY A 139 -6.26 3.09 6.76
CA GLY A 139 -6.13 4.48 7.16
C GLY A 139 -7.35 5.11 7.85
N ARG A 140 -8.56 4.58 7.63
CA ARG A 140 -9.78 5.00 8.36
C ARG A 140 -10.26 3.98 9.39
N GLU A 141 -9.59 2.84 9.50
CA GLU A 141 -9.92 1.80 10.46
C GLU A 141 -9.35 2.15 11.84
N GLY A 142 -10.08 2.95 12.59
CA GLY A 142 -9.64 3.49 13.87
C GLY A 142 -10.64 4.47 14.47
N ALA A 143 -10.18 5.32 15.37
CA ALA A 143 -10.98 6.33 16.04
C ALA A 143 -10.13 7.55 16.46
N GLU A 144 -10.76 8.69 16.72
CA GLU A 144 -10.18 9.85 17.36
C GLU A 144 -10.25 9.74 18.90
N TYR A 145 -11.19 8.96 19.42
CA TYR A 145 -11.32 8.66 20.85
C TYR A 145 -12.16 7.37 21.04
N ASP A 146 -11.84 6.60 22.06
CA ASP A 146 -12.35 5.25 22.27
C ASP A 146 -13.87 5.16 22.42
N GLY A 147 -14.51 6.19 22.97
CA GLY A 147 -15.96 6.22 23.16
C GLY A 147 -16.78 6.26 21.86
N SER A 148 -16.14 6.44 20.69
CA SER A 148 -16.85 6.50 19.39
C SER A 148 -17.14 5.12 18.80
N LYS A 149 -16.48 4.06 19.28
CA LYS A 149 -16.61 2.70 18.77
C LYS A 149 -16.59 1.66 19.91
N ASP A 150 -17.32 0.57 19.71
CA ASP A 150 -17.07 -0.67 20.41
C ASP A 150 -15.81 -1.32 19.81
N LEU A 151 -14.70 -1.26 20.52
CA LEU A 151 -13.39 -1.70 20.02
C LEU A 151 -13.36 -3.21 19.73
N ALA A 152 -13.98 -4.03 20.59
CA ALA A 152 -14.06 -5.47 20.35
C ALA A 152 -14.84 -5.78 19.08
N ALA A 153 -16.03 -5.17 18.92
CA ALA A 153 -16.81 -5.33 17.70
C ALA A 153 -16.11 -4.77 16.46
N ALA A 154 -15.27 -3.74 16.59
CA ALA A 154 -14.48 -3.21 15.48
C ALA A 154 -13.43 -4.22 15.00
N PHE A 155 -12.69 -4.87 15.93
CA PHE A 155 -11.75 -5.93 15.58
C PHE A 155 -12.44 -7.15 14.97
N ASP A 156 -13.60 -7.57 15.51
CA ASP A 156 -14.39 -8.68 14.94
C ASP A 156 -14.82 -8.37 13.49
N ARG A 157 -15.29 -7.15 13.23
CA ARG A 157 -15.69 -6.69 11.89
C ARG A 157 -14.50 -6.62 10.94
N MET A 158 -13.34 -6.18 11.40
CA MET A 158 -12.11 -6.15 10.61
C MET A 158 -11.67 -7.56 10.25
N LYS A 159 -11.70 -8.48 11.23
CA LYS A 159 -11.43 -9.90 11.03
C LYS A 159 -12.38 -10.49 9.98
N GLU A 160 -13.71 -10.31 10.13
CA GLU A 160 -14.70 -10.76 9.16
C GLU A 160 -14.41 -10.24 7.75
N GLY A 161 -14.06 -8.96 7.62
CA GLY A 161 -13.76 -8.34 6.33
C GLY A 161 -12.52 -8.95 5.65
N VAL A 162 -11.42 -9.11 6.41
CA VAL A 162 -10.17 -9.68 5.90
C VAL A 162 -10.33 -11.17 5.58
N ASP A 163 -10.96 -11.95 6.46
CA ASP A 163 -11.22 -13.37 6.22
C ASP A 163 -12.15 -13.59 5.01
N THR A 164 -13.18 -12.74 4.83
CA THR A 164 -14.05 -12.82 3.65
C THR A 164 -13.27 -12.54 2.36
N ALA A 165 -12.40 -11.54 2.35
CA ALA A 165 -11.55 -11.24 1.20
C ALA A 165 -10.56 -12.38 0.90
N ALA A 166 -9.92 -12.92 1.93
CA ALA A 166 -8.99 -14.05 1.79
C ALA A 166 -9.69 -15.34 1.36
N GLY A 167 -10.88 -15.62 1.92
CA GLY A 167 -11.73 -16.73 1.50
C GLY A 167 -12.11 -16.62 0.02
N TYR A 168 -12.49 -15.43 -0.42
CA TYR A 168 -12.81 -15.17 -1.83
C TYR A 168 -11.63 -15.45 -2.77
N ILE A 169 -10.42 -15.02 -2.42
CA ILE A 169 -9.21 -15.33 -3.19
C ILE A 169 -9.05 -16.85 -3.37
N LYS A 170 -9.24 -17.62 -2.30
CA LYS A 170 -9.13 -19.08 -2.32
C LYS A 170 -10.25 -19.73 -3.15
N GLU A 171 -11.49 -19.28 -3.01
CA GLU A 171 -12.64 -19.79 -3.74
C GLU A 171 -12.51 -19.53 -5.25
N GLN A 172 -11.99 -18.38 -5.66
CA GLN A 172 -11.72 -18.06 -7.06
C GLN A 172 -10.45 -18.74 -7.62
N GLY A 173 -9.62 -19.31 -6.75
CA GLY A 173 -8.35 -19.90 -7.16
C GLY A 173 -7.31 -18.88 -7.63
N TYR A 174 -7.39 -17.64 -7.16
CA TYR A 174 -6.46 -16.58 -7.54
C TYR A 174 -5.07 -16.83 -6.94
N ASN A 175 -4.02 -16.64 -7.74
CA ASN A 175 -2.64 -16.63 -7.26
C ASN A 175 -2.28 -15.27 -6.67
N LEU A 176 -2.98 -14.92 -5.60
CA LEU A 176 -2.94 -13.63 -4.93
C LEU A 176 -2.89 -13.84 -3.42
N ARG A 177 -2.20 -12.96 -2.70
CA ARG A 177 -2.15 -12.93 -1.24
C ARG A 177 -2.44 -11.53 -0.73
N ILE A 178 -2.94 -11.40 0.48
CA ILE A 178 -3.24 -10.12 1.12
C ILE A 178 -2.03 -9.68 1.95
N ALA A 179 -1.69 -8.41 1.90
CA ALA A 179 -0.71 -7.78 2.78
C ALA A 179 -1.35 -6.62 3.55
N LEU A 180 -1.41 -6.73 4.87
CA LEU A 180 -1.89 -5.66 5.73
C LEU A 180 -0.77 -4.65 5.93
N GLU A 181 -1.12 -3.36 5.87
CA GLU A 181 -0.20 -2.27 6.05
C GLU A 181 -0.46 -1.56 7.38
N PRO A 182 0.40 -1.75 8.37
CA PRO A 182 0.29 -1.10 9.68
C PRO A 182 0.61 0.38 9.61
N LYS A 183 -0.16 1.19 10.36
CA LYS A 183 0.11 2.61 10.58
C LYS A 183 -0.42 3.04 11.96
N PRO A 184 0.33 3.81 12.76
CA PRO A 184 -0.11 4.13 14.13
C PRO A 184 -1.24 5.14 14.17
N ASN A 185 -1.22 6.13 13.33
CA ASN A 185 -2.16 7.25 13.30
C ASN A 185 -2.17 7.92 11.92
N GLU A 186 -3.04 8.92 11.73
CA GLU A 186 -3.18 9.69 10.48
C GLU A 186 -3.69 8.84 9.30
N PRO A 187 -4.89 9.16 8.79
CA PRO A 187 -5.72 10.35 9.10
C PRO A 187 -6.62 10.23 10.33
N ARG A 188 -6.68 9.08 11.00
CA ARG A 188 -7.37 8.94 12.30
C ARG A 188 -6.39 9.22 13.43
N GLY A 189 -6.90 9.62 14.60
CA GLY A 189 -6.10 9.82 15.81
C GLY A 189 -5.35 8.56 16.21
N ASP A 190 -6.07 7.42 16.22
CA ASP A 190 -5.52 6.09 16.46
C ASP A 190 -6.05 5.13 15.39
N ILE A 191 -5.16 4.39 14.74
CA ILE A 191 -5.48 3.36 13.75
C ILE A 191 -5.33 1.99 14.39
N PHE A 192 -6.25 1.06 14.07
CA PHE A 192 -6.14 -0.34 14.48
C PHE A 192 -4.94 -0.98 13.84
N LEU A 193 -4.22 -1.84 14.31
CA LEU A 193 -2.97 -2.43 13.77
C LEU A 193 -1.86 -1.39 13.58
N PRO A 194 -1.44 -0.70 14.64
CA PRO A 194 -0.53 0.44 14.54
C PRO A 194 0.91 0.07 14.16
N THR A 195 1.34 -1.20 14.32
CA THR A 195 2.71 -1.66 14.05
C THR A 195 2.72 -3.08 13.50
N VAL A 196 3.87 -3.51 12.97
CA VAL A 196 4.11 -4.88 12.51
C VAL A 196 3.70 -5.92 13.57
N GLY A 197 4.09 -5.72 14.83
CA GLY A 197 3.76 -6.67 15.91
C GLY A 197 2.26 -6.80 16.16
N HIS A 198 1.51 -5.71 16.14
CA HIS A 198 0.04 -5.74 16.29
C HIS A 198 -0.62 -6.45 15.11
N ALA A 199 -0.16 -6.16 13.90
CA ALA A 199 -0.71 -6.80 12.70
C ALA A 199 -0.39 -8.31 12.65
N LEU A 200 0.80 -8.76 13.09
CA LEU A 200 1.10 -10.18 13.24
C LEU A 200 0.19 -10.87 14.25
N ALA A 201 -0.07 -10.23 15.39
CA ALA A 201 -1.01 -10.75 16.40
C ALA A 201 -2.43 -10.86 15.85
N PHE A 202 -2.88 -9.89 15.05
CA PHE A 202 -4.17 -9.93 14.37
C PHE A 202 -4.23 -11.05 13.33
N ILE A 203 -3.21 -11.18 12.47
CA ILE A 203 -3.14 -12.24 11.45
C ILE A 203 -3.25 -13.64 12.09
N ALA A 204 -2.68 -13.84 13.26
CA ALA A 204 -2.77 -15.10 14.00
C ALA A 204 -4.22 -15.47 14.43
N GLN A 205 -5.15 -14.53 14.42
CA GLN A 205 -6.58 -14.77 14.72
C GLN A 205 -7.43 -15.03 13.47
N LEU A 206 -6.86 -14.88 12.27
CA LEU A 206 -7.60 -15.06 11.01
C LEU A 206 -7.79 -16.55 10.70
N GLU A 207 -8.93 -16.87 10.10
CA GLU A 207 -9.21 -18.21 9.56
C GLU A 207 -8.33 -18.52 8.35
N HIS A 208 -8.09 -17.52 7.52
CA HIS A 208 -7.29 -17.61 6.31
C HIS A 208 -5.94 -16.91 6.42
N GLY A 209 -5.37 -16.87 7.63
CA GLY A 209 -4.11 -16.22 7.92
C GLY A 209 -2.90 -16.76 7.15
N ASP A 210 -3.01 -17.95 6.55
CA ASP A 210 -1.96 -18.54 5.70
C ASP A 210 -1.64 -17.68 4.46
N ILE A 211 -2.64 -17.05 3.84
CA ILE A 211 -2.48 -16.15 2.68
C ILE A 211 -2.53 -14.66 3.06
N VAL A 212 -2.52 -14.33 4.34
CA VAL A 212 -2.44 -12.96 4.84
C VAL A 212 -1.08 -12.71 5.47
N GLY A 213 -0.42 -11.66 5.08
CA GLY A 213 0.87 -11.19 5.58
C GLY A 213 0.89 -9.68 5.71
N LEU A 214 2.07 -9.10 5.57
CA LEU A 214 2.34 -7.70 5.86
C LEU A 214 2.94 -6.96 4.68
N ASN A 215 2.62 -5.67 4.62
CA ASN A 215 3.27 -4.63 3.87
C ASN A 215 3.78 -3.57 4.85
N PRO A 216 4.92 -3.80 5.56
CA PRO A 216 5.47 -2.77 6.42
C PRO A 216 5.90 -1.57 5.60
N GLU A 217 5.58 -0.37 6.08
CA GLU A 217 6.14 0.86 5.59
C GLU A 217 7.17 1.40 6.58
N THR A 218 8.32 1.82 6.06
CA THR A 218 9.44 2.28 6.90
C THR A 218 9.08 3.53 7.70
N GLY A 219 8.34 4.46 7.09
CA GLY A 219 7.86 5.67 7.75
C GLY A 219 6.89 5.40 8.88
N HIS A 220 5.97 4.46 8.70
CA HIS A 220 4.94 4.13 9.69
C HIS A 220 5.53 3.56 10.99
N GLU A 221 6.53 2.70 10.93
CA GLU A 221 7.22 2.20 12.14
C GLU A 221 7.94 3.33 12.87
N GLN A 222 8.56 4.28 12.13
CA GLN A 222 9.20 5.46 12.74
C GLN A 222 8.18 6.45 13.34
N MET A 223 6.99 6.59 12.76
CA MET A 223 5.89 7.36 13.35
C MET A 223 5.49 6.79 14.72
N ALA A 224 5.56 5.47 14.90
CA ALA A 224 5.34 4.80 16.18
C ALA A 224 6.55 4.89 17.13
N GLY A 225 7.64 5.54 16.74
CA GLY A 225 8.87 5.63 17.52
C GLY A 225 9.70 4.36 17.53
N LEU A 226 9.51 3.48 16.57
CA LEU A 226 10.18 2.18 16.47
C LEU A 226 11.29 2.19 15.41
N ASN A 227 12.16 1.18 15.47
CA ASN A 227 13.14 0.90 14.44
C ASN A 227 12.48 0.07 13.32
N PHE A 228 12.34 0.63 12.13
CA PHE A 228 11.67 -0.04 11.01
C PHE A 228 12.42 -1.29 10.53
N THR A 229 13.76 -1.34 10.60
CA THR A 229 14.52 -2.54 10.24
C THR A 229 14.13 -3.72 11.13
N HIS A 230 13.90 -3.49 12.43
CA HIS A 230 13.44 -4.52 13.35
C HIS A 230 12.03 -5.01 13.02
N GLY A 231 11.11 -4.11 12.68
CA GLY A 231 9.76 -4.46 12.24
C GLY A 231 9.78 -5.32 10.97
N ILE A 232 10.55 -4.90 9.96
CA ILE A 232 10.72 -5.64 8.71
C ILE A 232 11.38 -7.01 8.97
N ALA A 233 12.41 -7.07 9.81
CA ALA A 233 13.05 -8.33 10.19
C ALA A 233 12.07 -9.27 10.90
N GLN A 234 11.21 -8.76 11.77
CA GLN A 234 10.16 -9.55 12.42
C GLN A 234 9.14 -10.11 11.42
N ALA A 235 8.69 -9.30 10.45
CA ALA A 235 7.79 -9.74 9.40
C ALA A 235 8.43 -10.83 8.51
N LEU A 236 9.70 -10.65 8.16
CA LEU A 236 10.46 -11.62 7.37
C LEU A 236 10.68 -12.91 8.15
N TRP A 237 11.11 -12.83 9.41
CA TRP A 237 11.32 -13.99 10.28
C TRP A 237 10.03 -14.81 10.47
N ALA A 238 8.88 -14.15 10.57
CA ALA A 238 7.58 -14.80 10.67
C ALA A 238 7.09 -15.39 9.33
N GLY A 239 7.83 -15.22 8.21
CA GLY A 239 7.40 -15.63 6.87
C GLY A 239 6.19 -14.84 6.37
N LYS A 240 5.99 -13.62 6.86
CA LYS A 240 4.83 -12.76 6.59
C LYS A 240 5.18 -11.46 5.84
N LEU A 241 6.42 -11.24 5.45
CA LEU A 241 6.79 -10.10 4.61
C LEU A 241 6.35 -10.37 3.17
N PHE A 242 5.18 -9.88 2.77
CA PHE A 242 4.59 -10.14 1.45
C PHE A 242 4.81 -8.99 0.47
N HIS A 243 4.93 -7.79 0.97
CA HIS A 243 5.25 -6.57 0.24
C HIS A 243 6.03 -5.64 1.17
N ILE A 244 6.55 -4.54 0.66
CA ILE A 244 7.24 -3.53 1.46
C ILE A 244 7.07 -2.17 0.80
N ASP A 245 6.83 -1.14 1.62
CA ASP A 245 6.83 0.25 1.20
C ASP A 245 8.03 0.98 1.81
N LEU A 246 8.84 1.52 0.91
CA LEU A 246 10.09 2.19 1.24
C LEU A 246 9.94 3.69 1.08
N ASN A 247 10.12 4.42 2.18
CA ASN A 247 10.16 5.87 2.21
C ASN A 247 11.07 6.36 3.33
N GLY A 248 11.13 7.66 3.56
CA GLY A 248 11.91 8.29 4.61
C GLY A 248 11.03 9.04 5.60
N GLN A 249 11.40 8.98 6.88
CA GLN A 249 10.71 9.63 7.98
C GLN A 249 11.70 10.20 8.98
N LYS A 250 11.42 11.38 9.54
CA LYS A 250 12.23 12.00 10.58
C LYS A 250 11.54 11.92 11.93
N SER A 251 11.73 10.82 12.66
CA SER A 251 11.20 10.64 14.01
C SER A 251 9.66 10.64 14.07
N ILE A 252 9.11 10.75 15.27
CA ILE A 252 7.67 10.78 15.57
C ILE A 252 7.07 12.11 15.10
N LYS A 253 6.44 12.08 13.93
CA LYS A 253 5.76 13.22 13.29
C LYS A 253 4.55 12.71 12.49
N TYR A 254 3.91 13.65 11.76
CA TYR A 254 3.01 13.28 10.68
C TYR A 254 3.78 12.48 9.60
N ASP A 255 3.07 11.76 8.80
CA ASP A 255 3.63 10.98 7.71
C ASP A 255 4.29 11.86 6.64
N GLN A 256 5.62 11.80 6.57
CA GLN A 256 6.39 12.69 5.71
C GLN A 256 6.60 12.13 4.31
N ASP A 257 6.62 10.81 4.16
CA ASP A 257 6.87 10.10 2.90
C ASP A 257 8.07 10.67 2.12
N LEU A 258 9.18 10.92 2.83
CA LEU A 258 10.40 11.40 2.18
C LEU A 258 11.00 10.29 1.30
N VAL A 259 11.92 10.64 0.43
CA VAL A 259 12.70 9.66 -0.32
C VAL A 259 13.41 8.71 0.64
N PHE A 260 13.39 7.40 0.34
CA PHE A 260 14.02 6.36 1.17
C PHE A 260 15.49 6.67 1.50
N GLY A 261 15.85 6.50 2.75
CA GLY A 261 17.17 6.90 3.28
C GLY A 261 17.23 8.33 3.84
N HIS A 262 16.24 9.19 3.53
CA HIS A 262 16.12 10.48 4.18
C HIS A 262 15.49 10.33 5.56
N GLY A 263 16.24 10.69 6.58
CA GLY A 263 15.83 10.59 7.99
C GLY A 263 16.72 9.66 8.79
N ASP A 264 16.82 8.41 8.43
CA ASP A 264 17.69 7.39 9.07
C ASP A 264 18.42 6.54 8.01
N LEU A 265 19.55 7.04 7.55
CA LEU A 265 20.37 6.36 6.55
C LEU A 265 20.95 5.04 7.07
N THR A 266 21.26 4.96 8.37
CA THR A 266 21.85 3.75 8.96
C THR A 266 20.84 2.60 8.97
N SER A 267 19.62 2.84 9.43
CA SER A 267 18.57 1.83 9.39
C SER A 267 18.15 1.48 7.95
N ALA A 268 18.14 2.46 7.03
CA ALA A 268 17.90 2.20 5.61
C ALA A 268 18.96 1.26 5.02
N PHE A 269 20.26 1.47 5.32
CA PHE A 269 21.33 0.57 4.89
C PHE A 269 21.10 -0.87 5.39
N PHE A 270 20.83 -1.05 6.67
CA PHE A 270 20.60 -2.37 7.23
C PHE A 270 19.29 -3.02 6.73
N THR A 271 18.29 -2.21 6.36
CA THR A 271 17.09 -2.72 5.70
C THR A 271 17.41 -3.27 4.31
N VAL A 272 18.18 -2.53 3.51
CA VAL A 272 18.62 -3.02 2.19
C VAL A 272 19.43 -4.30 2.34
N ASP A 273 20.39 -4.33 3.28
CA ASP A 273 21.20 -5.52 3.57
C ASP A 273 20.33 -6.73 3.92
N LEU A 274 19.33 -6.53 4.79
CA LEU A 274 18.37 -7.58 5.16
C LEU A 274 17.54 -8.08 3.96
N LEU A 275 17.07 -7.18 3.10
CA LEU A 275 16.24 -7.53 1.94
C LEU A 275 17.05 -8.27 0.86
N GLU A 276 18.31 -7.90 0.67
CA GLU A 276 19.17 -8.48 -0.36
C GLU A 276 19.89 -9.76 0.10
N ASN A 277 20.35 -9.81 1.34
CA ASN A 277 21.18 -10.89 1.87
C ASN A 277 20.44 -11.81 2.86
N GLY A 278 19.29 -11.39 3.39
CA GLY A 278 18.56 -12.13 4.41
C GLY A 278 19.28 -12.15 5.76
N PHE A 279 18.96 -13.15 6.59
CA PHE A 279 19.58 -13.32 7.90
C PHE A 279 20.97 -14.00 7.80
N PRO A 280 21.99 -13.58 8.57
CA PRO A 280 23.34 -14.14 8.49
C PRO A 280 23.44 -15.66 8.68
N ASN A 281 22.51 -16.24 9.45
CA ASN A 281 22.47 -17.69 9.73
C ASN A 281 21.49 -18.45 8.82
N GLY A 282 21.04 -17.83 7.73
CA GLY A 282 20.00 -18.38 6.85
C GLY A 282 18.60 -18.15 7.39
N GLY A 283 17.60 -18.47 6.60
CA GLY A 283 16.19 -18.26 6.93
C GLY A 283 15.42 -17.72 5.74
N PRO A 284 14.21 -17.18 5.97
CA PRO A 284 13.42 -16.56 4.91
C PRO A 284 14.17 -15.39 4.26
N THR A 285 14.01 -15.24 2.94
CA THR A 285 14.52 -14.11 2.15
C THR A 285 13.35 -13.40 1.49
N TYR A 286 13.54 -12.13 1.14
CA TYR A 286 12.54 -11.34 0.43
C TYR A 286 12.91 -11.23 -1.04
N ASP A 287 12.07 -11.78 -1.90
CA ASP A 287 12.24 -11.75 -3.35
C ASP A 287 11.21 -10.85 -4.08
N GLY A 288 10.39 -10.14 -3.31
CA GLY A 288 9.37 -9.23 -3.81
C GLY A 288 9.93 -7.94 -4.41
N PRO A 289 9.06 -7.10 -4.99
CA PRO A 289 9.45 -5.78 -5.49
C PRO A 289 9.87 -4.86 -4.33
N ARG A 290 10.73 -3.87 -4.64
CA ARG A 290 11.06 -2.75 -3.78
C ARG A 290 10.13 -1.62 -4.19
N HIS A 291 9.05 -1.48 -3.45
CA HIS A 291 8.05 -0.45 -3.72
C HIS A 291 8.41 0.83 -2.96
N PHE A 292 8.23 1.97 -3.62
CA PHE A 292 8.49 3.27 -3.03
C PHE A 292 7.17 4.02 -2.85
N ASP A 293 6.80 4.27 -1.59
CA ASP A 293 5.70 5.15 -1.22
C ASP A 293 6.25 6.45 -0.68
N TYR A 294 6.59 7.36 -1.57
CA TYR A 294 7.11 8.67 -1.22
C TYR A 294 6.22 9.79 -1.78
N LYS A 295 6.27 10.95 -1.17
CA LYS A 295 5.58 12.14 -1.66
C LYS A 295 6.59 13.17 -2.18
N PRO A 296 6.60 13.46 -3.48
CA PRO A 296 7.41 14.54 -4.03
C PRO A 296 7.09 15.86 -3.32
N SER A 297 8.11 16.68 -3.01
CA SER A 297 7.90 17.94 -2.29
C SER A 297 6.82 18.80 -2.97
N ARG A 298 6.00 19.44 -2.15
CA ARG A 298 4.95 20.35 -2.60
C ARG A 298 5.50 21.54 -3.41
N THR A 299 6.77 21.91 -3.19
CA THR A 299 7.46 23.02 -3.87
C THR A 299 8.02 22.64 -5.24
N GLU A 300 8.01 21.37 -5.63
CA GLU A 300 8.56 20.87 -6.90
C GLU A 300 7.50 20.75 -7.97
N GLY A 301 7.92 20.91 -9.24
CA GLY A 301 7.16 20.51 -10.40
C GLY A 301 7.36 19.05 -10.75
N TYR A 302 6.81 18.59 -11.88
CA TYR A 302 7.00 17.20 -12.32
C TYR A 302 8.46 16.88 -12.67
N ASP A 303 9.29 17.84 -13.02
CA ASP A 303 10.74 17.61 -13.20
C ASP A 303 11.38 17.08 -11.93
N GLY A 304 10.97 17.59 -10.76
CA GLY A 304 11.43 17.07 -9.47
C GLY A 304 10.83 15.72 -9.08
N VAL A 305 9.63 15.40 -9.55
CA VAL A 305 9.01 14.08 -9.36
C VAL A 305 9.80 12.98 -10.05
N TRP A 306 10.32 13.29 -11.26
CA TRP A 306 11.03 12.34 -12.12
C TRP A 306 12.55 12.31 -11.93
N ALA A 307 13.10 13.22 -11.12
CA ALA A 307 14.54 13.29 -10.84
C ALA A 307 14.99 12.26 -9.80
#